data_38d75c8c46a4add74a0c33c03c482d07
#
_entry.id   38d75c8c46a4add74a0c33c03c482d07
#
_cell.length_a   1.000
_cell.length_b   1.000
_cell.length_c   1.000
_cell.angle_alpha   90.00
_cell.angle_beta   90.00
_cell.angle_gamma   90.00
#
_symmetry.space_group_name_H-M   'P 1'
#
loop_
_entity.id
_entity.type
_entity.pdbx_description
1 polymer ?
#
loop_
_entity_poly.entity_id
_entity_poly.type
_entity_poly.pdbx_seq_one_letter_code
_entity_poly.pdbx_strand_id
1 'polypeptide(L)'
;QLSISICFIFCISVIMKQLYYLSTTDIGIERKNIATLSMYPQNNLLPAADKIEQFPYVTQVLKGHFSLLPKTASMAMHFKDWDGKQPGDAEIDMEVLMESEELAQFYGIRLLKGKMLKEGERDAGTIVINEAAAKALGWNDPIGKKLIRPNGTGTTVIGLVKDFHTTSPTTPIKPIAFIAKGFSGFDLGKGDVLIKYREGE
;
A
#
# COMPACT_ATOMS: atom_id res chain seq x y z
N GLN A 1 23.76 24.22 -35.49
CA GLN A 1 22.70 23.23 -35.65
C GLN A 1 23.13 21.84 -35.16
N LEU A 2 24.31 21.34 -35.57
CA LEU A 2 24.80 20.01 -35.17
C LEU A 2 24.90 19.86 -33.62
N SER A 3 25.45 20.86 -32.93
CA SER A 3 25.61 20.86 -31.48
C SER A 3 24.25 20.79 -30.75
N ILE A 4 23.27 21.52 -31.26
CA ILE A 4 21.90 21.49 -30.71
C ILE A 4 21.27 20.09 -30.88
N SER A 5 21.43 19.51 -32.07
CA SER A 5 20.91 18.15 -32.35
C SER A 5 21.56 17.11 -31.45
N ILE A 6 22.87 17.19 -31.20
CA ILE A 6 23.56 16.28 -30.29
C ILE A 6 23.03 16.44 -28.86
N CYS A 7 22.82 17.68 -28.38
CA CYS A 7 22.21 17.90 -27.06
C CYS A 7 20.82 17.30 -26.95
N PHE A 8 19.95 17.44 -27.96
CA PHE A 8 18.62 16.86 -27.95
C PHE A 8 18.67 15.33 -27.91
N ILE A 9 19.51 14.69 -28.73
CA ILE A 9 19.66 13.24 -28.74
C ILE A 9 20.13 12.73 -27.35
N PHE A 10 21.09 13.43 -26.74
CA PHE A 10 21.56 13.09 -25.40
C PHE A 10 20.44 13.21 -24.37
N CYS A 11 19.70 14.33 -24.36
CA CYS A 11 18.59 14.53 -23.43
C CYS A 11 17.50 13.44 -23.59
N ILE A 12 17.11 13.12 -24.83
CA ILE A 12 16.14 12.07 -25.11
C ILE A 12 16.65 10.72 -24.61
N SER A 13 17.92 10.41 -24.86
CA SER A 13 18.52 9.14 -24.41
C SER A 13 18.51 9.00 -22.88
N VAL A 14 18.80 10.10 -22.16
CA VAL A 14 18.72 10.12 -20.68
C VAL A 14 17.29 9.91 -20.21
N ILE A 15 16.32 10.61 -20.80
CA ILE A 15 14.90 10.48 -20.45
C ILE A 15 14.42 9.04 -20.69
N MET A 16 14.74 8.46 -21.84
CA MET A 16 14.36 7.09 -22.16
C MET A 16 14.95 6.09 -21.18
N LYS A 17 16.22 6.27 -20.80
CA LYS A 17 16.87 5.43 -19.78
C LYS A 17 16.19 5.55 -18.41
N GLN A 18 15.81 6.77 -18.01
CA GLN A 18 15.08 6.99 -16.75
C GLN A 18 13.68 6.36 -16.77
N LEU A 19 12.94 6.52 -17.86
CA LEU A 19 11.63 5.89 -18.04
C LEU A 19 11.73 4.36 -18.00
N TYR A 20 12.72 3.80 -18.69
CA TYR A 20 12.98 2.36 -18.65
C TYR A 20 13.29 1.89 -17.22
N TYR A 21 14.16 2.58 -16.50
CA TYR A 21 14.46 2.28 -15.10
C TYR A 21 13.21 2.30 -14.24
N LEU A 22 12.41 3.37 -14.29
CA LEU A 22 11.17 3.50 -13.53
C LEU A 22 10.14 2.40 -13.88
N SER A 23 10.09 2.00 -15.14
CA SER A 23 9.14 0.98 -15.61
C SER A 23 9.53 -0.46 -15.25
N THR A 24 10.84 -0.73 -15.08
CA THR A 24 11.36 -2.08 -14.83
C THR A 24 11.79 -2.33 -13.38
N THR A 25 11.95 -1.27 -12.57
CA THR A 25 12.35 -1.42 -11.17
C THR A 25 11.29 -2.20 -10.39
N ASP A 26 11.73 -3.22 -9.65
CA ASP A 26 10.88 -3.93 -8.70
C ASP A 26 10.52 -2.99 -7.54
N ILE A 27 9.24 -2.72 -7.39
CA ILE A 27 8.70 -1.88 -6.32
C ILE A 27 8.17 -2.69 -5.12
N GLY A 28 8.38 -4.00 -5.13
CA GLY A 28 7.98 -4.91 -4.05
C GLY A 28 6.51 -5.34 -4.11
N ILE A 29 5.74 -4.89 -5.12
CA ILE A 29 4.35 -5.28 -5.37
C ILE A 29 4.09 -5.47 -6.86
N GLU A 30 3.10 -6.29 -7.18
CA GLU A 30 2.63 -6.47 -8.55
C GLU A 30 1.94 -5.21 -9.06
N ARG A 31 2.30 -4.76 -10.25
CA ARG A 31 1.71 -3.57 -10.90
C ARG A 31 1.26 -3.84 -12.34
N LYS A 32 1.65 -4.97 -12.90
CA LYS A 32 1.29 -5.30 -14.28
C LYS A 32 -0.14 -5.83 -14.35
N ASN A 33 -0.83 -5.47 -15.42
CA ASN A 33 -2.15 -6.02 -15.73
C ASN A 33 -3.19 -5.74 -14.63
N ILE A 34 -3.08 -4.58 -13.98
CA ILE A 34 -4.00 -4.09 -12.97
C ILE A 34 -4.67 -2.82 -13.49
N ALA A 35 -5.98 -2.80 -13.47
CA ALA A 35 -6.80 -1.63 -13.74
C ALA A 35 -7.58 -1.25 -12.47
N THR A 36 -7.77 0.05 -12.27
CA THR A 36 -8.58 0.59 -11.18
C THR A 36 -9.79 1.29 -11.77
N LEU A 37 -10.97 0.91 -11.32
CA LEU A 37 -12.22 1.57 -11.66
C LEU A 37 -12.73 2.34 -10.44
N SER A 38 -12.70 3.67 -10.55
CA SER A 38 -13.27 4.60 -9.58
C SER A 38 -14.45 5.32 -10.23
N MET A 39 -15.61 5.30 -9.60
CA MET A 39 -16.81 5.96 -10.10
C MET A 39 -17.45 6.84 -9.01
N TYR A 40 -17.91 7.99 -9.43
CA TYR A 40 -18.70 8.86 -8.58
C TYR A 40 -20.01 9.25 -9.30
N PRO A 41 -21.20 9.10 -8.70
CA PRO A 41 -21.45 8.45 -7.40
C PRO A 41 -21.20 6.93 -7.43
N GLN A 42 -20.78 6.36 -6.30
CA GLN A 42 -20.35 4.95 -6.20
C GLN A 42 -21.49 3.92 -6.36
N ASN A 43 -22.74 4.36 -6.50
CA ASN A 43 -23.90 3.46 -6.55
C ASN A 43 -23.88 2.47 -7.73
N ASN A 44 -23.18 2.83 -8.82
CA ASN A 44 -23.08 1.99 -10.02
C ASN A 44 -21.79 1.17 -10.07
N LEU A 45 -20.91 1.31 -9.09
CA LEU A 45 -19.58 0.67 -9.11
C LEU A 45 -19.69 -0.85 -8.98
N LEU A 46 -20.49 -1.34 -8.04
CA LEU A 46 -20.67 -2.79 -7.83
C LEU A 46 -21.34 -3.49 -9.01
N PRO A 47 -22.46 -2.98 -9.57
CA PRO A 47 -23.05 -3.57 -10.77
C PRO A 47 -22.13 -3.58 -11.99
N ALA A 48 -21.25 -2.56 -12.12
CA ALA A 48 -20.25 -2.53 -13.17
C ALA A 48 -19.16 -3.60 -12.93
N ALA A 49 -18.72 -3.77 -11.69
CA ALA A 49 -17.76 -4.79 -11.30
C ALA A 49 -18.26 -6.20 -11.59
N ASP A 50 -19.54 -6.50 -11.30
CA ASP A 50 -20.17 -7.79 -11.56
C ASP A 50 -20.19 -8.15 -13.06
N LYS A 51 -20.35 -7.14 -13.91
CA LYS A 51 -20.26 -7.33 -15.37
C LYS A 51 -18.82 -7.56 -15.83
N ILE A 52 -17.87 -6.82 -15.27
CA ILE A 52 -16.45 -6.92 -15.60
C ILE A 52 -15.90 -8.30 -15.22
N GLU A 53 -16.34 -8.86 -14.12
CA GLU A 53 -15.92 -10.18 -13.63
C GLU A 53 -16.29 -11.32 -14.60
N GLN A 54 -17.27 -11.10 -15.49
CA GLN A 54 -17.71 -12.09 -16.47
C GLN A 54 -16.83 -12.15 -17.73
N PHE A 55 -15.90 -11.21 -17.90
CA PHE A 55 -15.03 -11.23 -19.08
C PHE A 55 -13.93 -12.28 -18.95
N PRO A 56 -13.68 -13.09 -20.01
CA PRO A 56 -12.77 -14.25 -19.93
C PRO A 56 -11.30 -13.87 -19.69
N TYR A 57 -10.91 -12.65 -19.97
CA TYR A 57 -9.58 -12.13 -19.72
C TYR A 57 -9.40 -11.56 -18.31
N VAL A 58 -10.46 -11.38 -17.54
CA VAL A 58 -10.41 -10.94 -16.14
C VAL A 58 -10.06 -12.15 -15.26
N THR A 59 -9.01 -12.01 -14.46
CA THR A 59 -8.54 -13.09 -13.60
C THR A 59 -8.93 -12.91 -12.15
N GLN A 60 -9.12 -11.66 -11.71
CA GLN A 60 -9.52 -11.33 -10.35
C GLN A 60 -10.16 -9.96 -10.30
N VAL A 61 -11.23 -9.81 -9.53
CA VAL A 61 -11.86 -8.53 -9.22
C VAL A 61 -11.93 -8.38 -7.70
N LEU A 62 -11.44 -7.25 -7.20
CA LEU A 62 -11.46 -6.91 -5.78
C LEU A 62 -12.30 -5.65 -5.60
N LYS A 63 -13.40 -5.75 -4.83
CA LYS A 63 -14.43 -4.71 -4.69
C LYS A 63 -14.30 -4.01 -3.34
N GLY A 64 -14.37 -2.68 -3.32
CA GLY A 64 -14.38 -1.91 -2.07
C GLY A 64 -13.02 -1.72 -1.42
N HIS A 65 -11.94 -1.76 -2.19
CA HIS A 65 -10.57 -1.54 -1.75
C HIS A 65 -9.98 -0.29 -2.38
N PHE A 66 -9.02 0.34 -1.72
CA PHE A 66 -8.32 1.48 -2.29
C PHE A 66 -7.12 1.04 -3.11
N SER A 67 -6.97 1.64 -4.30
CA SER A 67 -5.81 1.35 -5.14
C SER A 67 -4.51 1.80 -4.47
N LEU A 68 -3.50 0.94 -4.54
CA LEU A 68 -2.13 1.30 -4.18
C LEU A 68 -1.37 1.96 -5.34
N LEU A 69 -1.83 1.74 -6.59
CA LEU A 69 -1.16 2.18 -7.82
C LEU A 69 -2.18 2.58 -8.92
N PRO A 70 -2.45 3.84 -9.19
CA PRO A 70 -2.06 4.98 -8.39
C PRO A 70 -2.73 4.95 -7.02
N LYS A 71 -2.04 5.47 -6.02
CA LYS A 71 -2.61 5.52 -4.68
C LYS A 71 -3.77 6.50 -4.63
N THR A 72 -4.98 6.00 -4.36
CA THR A 72 -6.21 6.79 -4.36
C THR A 72 -6.53 7.43 -3.02
N ALA A 73 -5.99 6.85 -1.92
CA ALA A 73 -6.14 7.41 -0.58
C ALA A 73 -4.82 7.33 0.19
N SER A 74 -4.53 8.34 0.99
CA SER A 74 -3.38 8.38 1.89
C SER A 74 -3.81 8.96 3.23
N MET A 75 -3.53 8.21 4.29
CA MET A 75 -3.72 8.65 5.66
C MET A 75 -2.46 8.35 6.44
N ALA A 76 -2.12 9.19 7.41
CA ALA A 76 -1.05 8.94 8.36
C ALA A 76 -1.62 8.73 9.76
N MET A 77 -1.00 7.82 10.51
CA MET A 77 -1.28 7.63 11.92
C MET A 77 -0.03 7.95 12.71
N HIS A 78 -0.24 8.73 13.75
CA HIS A 78 0.78 9.18 14.64
C HIS A 78 0.88 8.29 15.88
N PHE A 79 2.10 7.92 16.27
CA PHE A 79 2.37 7.13 17.46
C PHE A 79 3.35 7.89 18.36
N LYS A 80 2.92 8.14 19.60
CA LYS A 80 3.71 8.89 20.58
C LYS A 80 4.65 8.03 21.40
N ASP A 81 4.32 6.73 21.52
CA ASP A 81 5.08 5.80 22.37
C ASP A 81 5.03 4.38 21.82
N TRP A 82 6.03 3.56 22.16
CA TRP A 82 6.13 2.16 21.75
C TRP A 82 7.09 1.37 22.64
N ASP A 83 7.00 0.07 22.59
CA ASP A 83 7.87 -0.83 23.35
C ASP A 83 9.34 -0.60 22.97
N GLY A 84 10.14 -0.13 23.94
CA GLY A 84 11.57 0.14 23.76
C GLY A 84 11.92 1.55 23.32
N LYS A 85 10.94 2.48 23.25
CA LYS A 85 11.20 3.90 23.03
C LYS A 85 12.15 4.45 24.10
N GLN A 86 13.16 5.20 23.66
CA GLN A 86 14.11 5.84 24.56
C GLN A 86 13.70 7.30 24.84
N PRO A 87 14.07 7.86 26.02
CA PRO A 87 13.90 9.27 26.28
C PRO A 87 14.64 10.10 25.21
N GLY A 88 13.89 10.96 24.51
CA GLY A 88 14.42 11.80 23.42
C GLY A 88 14.14 11.27 22.02
N ASP A 89 13.64 10.05 21.85
CA ASP A 89 13.18 9.58 20.56
C ASP A 89 11.98 10.40 20.08
N ALA A 90 12.03 10.83 18.82
CA ALA A 90 10.93 11.55 18.19
C ALA A 90 9.72 10.61 18.03
N GLU A 91 8.53 11.20 18.03
CA GLU A 91 7.31 10.49 17.68
C GLU A 91 7.34 10.05 16.20
N ILE A 92 6.61 9.01 15.85
CA ILE A 92 6.65 8.42 14.51
C ILE A 92 5.31 8.52 13.81
N ASP A 93 5.38 8.94 12.54
CA ASP A 93 4.24 8.87 11.61
C ASP A 93 4.38 7.66 10.71
N MET A 94 3.31 6.89 10.63
CA MET A 94 3.20 5.77 9.68
C MET A 94 2.11 6.06 8.67
N GLU A 95 2.40 5.76 7.42
CA GLU A 95 1.39 5.74 6.38
C GLU A 95 0.43 4.58 6.64
N VAL A 96 -0.87 4.86 6.62
CA VAL A 96 -1.89 3.86 6.95
C VAL A 96 -2.58 3.36 5.70
N LEU A 97 -2.69 2.03 5.61
CA LEU A 97 -3.49 1.32 4.63
C LEU A 97 -4.62 0.62 5.39
N MET A 98 -5.87 1.05 5.17
CA MET A 98 -7.06 0.42 5.75
C MET A 98 -7.48 -0.77 4.90
N GLU A 99 -6.70 -1.87 4.98
CA GLU A 99 -6.80 -2.97 4.05
C GLU A 99 -6.58 -4.32 4.73
N SER A 100 -7.06 -5.36 4.07
CA SER A 100 -7.03 -6.73 4.53
C SER A 100 -6.02 -7.60 3.77
N GLU A 101 -5.96 -8.87 4.15
CA GLU A 101 -5.18 -9.91 3.47
C GLU A 101 -5.49 -10.00 1.97
N GLU A 102 -6.74 -9.75 1.55
CA GLU A 102 -7.16 -9.83 0.16
C GLU A 102 -6.43 -8.82 -0.72
N LEU A 103 -6.29 -7.57 -0.25
CA LEU A 103 -5.50 -6.58 -0.98
C LEU A 103 -4.02 -6.95 -1.02
N ALA A 104 -3.49 -7.46 0.09
CA ALA A 104 -2.09 -7.88 0.14
C ALA A 104 -1.82 -9.01 -0.86
N GLN A 105 -2.72 -9.99 -0.97
CA GLN A 105 -2.64 -11.07 -1.96
C GLN A 105 -2.79 -10.55 -3.39
N PHE A 106 -3.72 -9.61 -3.62
CA PHE A 106 -3.95 -9.01 -4.93
C PHE A 106 -2.69 -8.32 -5.47
N TYR A 107 -1.97 -7.59 -4.64
CA TYR A 107 -0.72 -6.91 -5.02
C TYR A 107 0.54 -7.76 -4.79
N GLY A 108 0.42 -9.01 -4.34
CA GLY A 108 1.57 -9.88 -4.07
C GLY A 108 2.45 -9.40 -2.91
N ILE A 109 1.89 -8.66 -1.95
CA ILE A 109 2.61 -8.19 -0.76
C ILE A 109 3.04 -9.40 0.07
N ARG A 110 4.34 -9.53 0.32
CA ARG A 110 4.89 -10.71 0.99
C ARG A 110 4.88 -10.55 2.51
N LEU A 111 4.13 -11.41 3.19
CA LEU A 111 4.20 -11.57 4.64
C LEU A 111 5.53 -12.25 5.02
N LEU A 112 6.28 -11.65 5.93
CA LEU A 112 7.57 -12.17 6.42
C LEU A 112 7.41 -12.93 7.75
N LYS A 113 6.57 -12.39 8.67
CA LYS A 113 6.31 -12.97 9.98
C LYS A 113 4.88 -12.70 10.42
N GLY A 114 4.33 -13.56 11.28
CA GLY A 114 3.00 -13.37 11.87
C GLY A 114 1.86 -13.66 10.91
N LYS A 115 0.82 -12.84 10.93
CA LYS A 115 -0.39 -12.97 10.11
C LYS A 115 -0.88 -11.63 9.59
N MET A 116 -1.64 -11.64 8.48
CA MET A 116 -2.35 -10.47 7.96
C MET A 116 -3.66 -10.24 8.72
N LEU A 117 -4.22 -9.04 8.57
CA LEU A 117 -5.56 -8.69 9.01
C LEU A 117 -6.59 -9.37 8.10
N LYS A 118 -7.59 -10.00 8.69
CA LYS A 118 -8.69 -10.61 7.93
C LYS A 118 -9.78 -9.58 7.64
N GLU A 119 -10.46 -9.75 6.51
CA GLU A 119 -11.63 -8.95 6.21
C GLU A 119 -12.72 -9.17 7.27
N GLY A 120 -13.41 -8.08 7.67
CA GLY A 120 -14.44 -8.13 8.70
C GLY A 120 -13.93 -8.17 10.15
N GLU A 121 -12.63 -8.32 10.39
CA GLU A 121 -12.06 -8.08 11.72
C GLU A 121 -12.17 -6.57 12.01
N ARG A 122 -13.17 -6.20 12.83
CA ARG A 122 -13.28 -4.83 13.34
C ARG A 122 -12.21 -4.62 14.39
N ASP A 123 -11.55 -3.48 14.32
CA ASP A 123 -10.56 -2.91 15.24
C ASP A 123 -10.27 -3.78 16.50
N ALA A 124 -9.47 -4.81 16.32
CA ALA A 124 -9.01 -5.66 17.44
C ALA A 124 -7.81 -5.01 18.18
N GLY A 125 -7.51 -3.73 17.93
CA GLY A 125 -6.29 -3.10 18.44
C GLY A 125 -5.03 -3.76 17.88
N THR A 126 -5.09 -4.25 16.64
CA THR A 126 -3.98 -4.95 15.99
C THR A 126 -3.60 -4.28 14.69
N ILE A 127 -2.32 -4.35 14.34
CA ILE A 127 -1.78 -3.83 13.07
C ILE A 127 -0.75 -4.79 12.47
N VAL A 128 -0.56 -4.64 11.16
CA VAL A 128 0.57 -5.23 10.42
C VAL A 128 1.46 -4.10 9.93
N ILE A 129 2.77 -4.23 10.07
CA ILE A 129 3.73 -3.21 9.68
C ILE A 129 4.72 -3.72 8.64
N ASN A 130 5.38 -2.79 7.91
CA ASN A 130 6.47 -3.14 7.00
C ASN A 130 7.84 -3.11 7.71
N GLU A 131 8.90 -3.56 7.00
CA GLU A 131 10.27 -3.58 7.52
C GLU A 131 10.76 -2.16 7.84
N ALA A 132 10.41 -1.16 7.04
CA ALA A 132 10.77 0.24 7.29
C ALA A 132 10.20 0.76 8.61
N ALA A 133 8.96 0.39 8.95
CA ALA A 133 8.36 0.74 10.24
C ALA A 133 9.08 0.02 11.40
N ALA A 134 9.34 -1.28 11.28
CA ALA A 134 10.08 -2.03 12.30
C ALA A 134 11.46 -1.43 12.53
N LYS A 135 12.17 -1.06 11.47
CA LYS A 135 13.49 -0.40 11.54
C LYS A 135 13.41 0.96 12.20
N ALA A 136 12.42 1.78 11.87
CA ALA A 136 12.24 3.11 12.47
C ALA A 136 11.94 3.04 13.97
N LEU A 137 11.30 1.95 14.43
CA LEU A 137 11.00 1.67 15.83
C LEU A 137 12.17 0.96 16.57
N GLY A 138 13.26 0.64 15.87
CA GLY A 138 14.39 -0.10 16.42
C GLY A 138 14.09 -1.57 16.73
N TRP A 139 13.12 -2.19 16.07
CA TRP A 139 12.67 -3.55 16.34
C TRP A 139 13.26 -4.58 15.37
N ASN A 140 14.00 -5.56 15.89
CA ASN A 140 14.42 -6.75 15.15
C ASN A 140 13.29 -7.78 15.03
N ASP A 141 12.46 -7.87 16.08
CA ASP A 141 11.26 -8.71 16.09
C ASP A 141 10.06 -7.90 16.57
N PRO A 142 9.19 -7.49 15.64
CA PRO A 142 8.08 -6.60 15.96
C PRO A 142 6.83 -7.33 16.46
N ILE A 143 6.73 -8.65 16.29
CA ILE A 143 5.49 -9.39 16.61
C ILE A 143 5.21 -9.35 18.11
N GLY A 144 3.98 -8.98 18.47
CA GLY A 144 3.51 -8.83 19.84
C GLY A 144 3.87 -7.51 20.51
N LYS A 145 4.73 -6.68 19.91
CA LYS A 145 5.07 -5.36 20.41
C LYS A 145 3.93 -4.37 20.29
N LYS A 146 3.93 -3.37 21.16
CA LYS A 146 2.85 -2.38 21.25
C LYS A 146 3.28 -1.01 20.78
N LEU A 147 2.35 -0.34 20.14
CA LEU A 147 2.40 1.06 19.76
C LEU A 147 1.26 1.80 20.48
N ILE A 148 1.51 3.02 20.91
CA ILE A 148 0.54 3.84 21.64
C ILE A 148 0.28 5.12 20.87
N ARG A 149 -0.98 5.37 20.55
CA ARG A 149 -1.44 6.60 19.90
C ARG A 149 -1.51 7.77 20.89
N PRO A 150 -1.58 9.03 20.43
CA PRO A 150 -1.71 10.20 21.29
C PRO A 150 -2.90 10.15 22.25
N ASN A 151 -4.01 9.52 21.84
CA ASN A 151 -5.20 9.33 22.65
C ASN A 151 -5.06 8.21 23.73
N GLY A 152 -3.88 7.60 23.85
CA GLY A 152 -3.61 6.52 24.80
C GLY A 152 -4.01 5.13 24.33
N THR A 153 -4.63 4.97 23.16
CA THR A 153 -5.02 3.66 22.65
C THR A 153 -3.79 2.87 22.22
N GLY A 154 -3.63 1.68 22.82
CA GLY A 154 -2.58 0.73 22.46
C GLY A 154 -2.97 -0.10 21.25
N THR A 155 -1.99 -0.45 20.43
CA THR A 155 -2.15 -1.27 19.24
C THR A 155 -1.03 -2.30 19.19
N THR A 156 -1.35 -3.57 18.95
CA THR A 156 -0.38 -4.67 18.95
C THR A 156 -0.01 -5.08 17.53
N VAL A 157 1.27 -5.25 17.27
CA VAL A 157 1.76 -5.74 15.97
C VAL A 157 1.56 -7.24 15.86
N ILE A 158 0.83 -7.69 14.83
CA ILE A 158 0.53 -9.10 14.57
C ILE A 158 1.19 -9.66 13.33
N GLY A 159 1.71 -8.79 12.46
CA GLY A 159 2.37 -9.20 11.22
C GLY A 159 3.44 -8.22 10.78
N LEU A 160 4.41 -8.75 10.05
CA LEU A 160 5.48 -8.01 9.39
C LEU A 160 5.46 -8.36 7.89
N VAL A 161 5.33 -7.35 7.05
CA VAL A 161 5.41 -7.50 5.59
C VAL A 161 6.73 -6.96 5.04
N LYS A 162 7.15 -7.49 3.90
CA LYS A 162 8.30 -6.97 3.16
C LYS A 162 8.03 -5.53 2.73
N ASP A 163 9.08 -4.73 2.65
CA ASP A 163 9.02 -3.37 2.15
C ASP A 163 8.56 -3.31 0.69
N PHE A 164 7.75 -2.30 0.38
CA PHE A 164 7.28 -1.99 -0.96
C PHE A 164 7.06 -0.48 -1.13
N HIS A 165 7.10 -0.01 -2.38
CA HIS A 165 6.84 1.38 -2.69
C HIS A 165 5.35 1.62 -2.97
N THR A 166 4.77 2.62 -2.32
CA THR A 166 3.42 3.15 -2.61
C THR A 166 3.46 4.38 -3.53
N THR A 167 4.67 4.84 -3.83
CA THR A 167 4.96 6.01 -4.68
C THR A 167 6.08 5.69 -5.66
N SER A 168 6.84 6.68 -6.09
CA SER A 168 7.98 6.49 -6.99
C SER A 168 9.07 5.59 -6.38
N PRO A 169 9.67 4.68 -7.15
CA PRO A 169 10.82 3.88 -6.68
C PRO A 169 12.07 4.71 -6.36
N THR A 170 12.07 5.99 -6.69
CA THR A 170 13.15 6.93 -6.36
C THR A 170 13.02 7.53 -4.96
N THR A 171 11.88 7.36 -4.30
CA THR A 171 11.66 7.85 -2.92
C THR A 171 11.95 6.75 -1.92
N PRO A 172 12.50 7.11 -0.72
CA PRO A 172 12.65 6.12 0.34
C PRO A 172 11.32 5.48 0.72
N ILE A 173 11.36 4.19 1.03
CA ILE A 173 10.19 3.48 1.53
C ILE A 173 9.83 4.02 2.90
N LYS A 174 8.56 4.39 3.06
CA LYS A 174 8.05 4.96 4.30
C LYS A 174 7.63 3.86 5.27
N PRO A 175 7.61 4.14 6.60
CA PRO A 175 6.90 3.32 7.56
C PRO A 175 5.42 3.19 7.17
N ILE A 176 4.94 1.94 7.06
CA ILE A 176 3.56 1.62 6.67
C ILE A 176 2.93 0.75 7.75
N ALA A 177 1.68 1.04 8.08
CA ALA A 177 0.83 0.24 8.95
C ALA A 177 -0.46 -0.16 8.23
N PHE A 178 -0.76 -1.45 8.18
CA PHE A 178 -2.07 -1.95 7.77
C PHE A 178 -2.98 -2.00 9.00
N ILE A 179 -4.17 -1.48 8.87
CA ILE A 179 -5.21 -1.49 9.89
C ILE A 179 -6.51 -2.05 9.30
N ALA A 180 -7.36 -2.63 10.16
CA ALA A 180 -8.64 -3.15 9.72
C ALA A 180 -9.57 -2.02 9.24
N LYS A 181 -10.40 -2.31 8.24
CA LYS A 181 -11.48 -1.42 7.81
C LYS A 181 -12.44 -1.16 8.99
N GLY A 182 -12.86 0.09 9.15
CA GLY A 182 -13.70 0.51 10.28
C GLY A 182 -12.92 0.84 11.56
N PHE A 183 -11.59 0.81 11.51
CA PHE A 183 -10.74 1.31 12.57
C PHE A 183 -11.06 2.79 12.87
N SER A 184 -11.33 3.11 14.13
CA SER A 184 -11.64 4.47 14.61
C SER A 184 -12.87 5.18 13.99
N GLY A 185 -13.84 4.44 13.43
CA GLY A 185 -15.07 5.03 12.88
C GLY A 185 -14.87 5.79 11.56
N PHE A 186 -13.70 5.70 10.95
CA PHE A 186 -13.46 6.23 9.61
C PHE A 186 -14.07 5.29 8.57
N ASP A 187 -15.15 5.73 7.96
CA ASP A 187 -15.67 5.14 6.72
C ASP A 187 -15.14 5.97 5.55
N LEU A 188 -14.12 5.47 4.88
CA LEU A 188 -13.55 6.12 3.67
C LEU A 188 -14.45 5.92 2.44
N GLY A 189 -15.66 5.42 2.61
CA GLY A 189 -16.56 5.10 1.54
C GLY A 189 -16.37 3.67 1.00
N LYS A 190 -16.96 3.40 -0.15
CA LYS A 190 -17.01 2.05 -0.72
C LYS A 190 -15.73 1.61 -1.45
N GLY A 191 -14.69 2.46 -1.48
CA GLY A 191 -13.44 2.18 -2.21
C GLY A 191 -13.62 2.13 -3.73
N ASP A 192 -12.61 1.62 -4.39
CA ASP A 192 -12.56 1.38 -5.83
C ASP A 192 -12.86 -0.09 -6.15
N VAL A 193 -12.90 -0.42 -7.44
CA VAL A 193 -12.85 -1.79 -7.95
C VAL A 193 -11.49 -1.98 -8.61
N LEU A 194 -10.73 -2.95 -8.11
CA LEU A 194 -9.44 -3.33 -8.64
C LEU A 194 -9.62 -4.57 -9.51
N ILE A 195 -9.05 -4.54 -10.71
CA ILE A 195 -9.25 -5.56 -11.72
C ILE A 195 -7.88 -6.08 -12.15
N LYS A 196 -7.66 -7.38 -12.03
CA LYS A 196 -6.49 -8.06 -12.57
C LYS A 196 -6.89 -8.79 -13.84
N TYR A 197 -6.13 -8.61 -14.90
CA TYR A 197 -6.46 -9.19 -16.21
C TYR A 197 -5.24 -9.83 -16.86
N ARG A 198 -5.47 -10.70 -17.83
CA ARG A 198 -4.41 -11.23 -18.68
C ARG A 198 -4.15 -10.25 -19.80
N GLU A 199 -2.90 -10.07 -20.21
CA GLU A 199 -2.58 -9.41 -21.47
C GLU A 199 -3.29 -10.18 -22.58
N GLY A 200 -4.11 -9.45 -23.35
CA GLY A 200 -4.88 -10.04 -24.43
C GLY A 200 -3.99 -10.50 -25.59
N GLU A 201 -4.40 -11.59 -26.20
CA GLU A 201 -4.03 -11.91 -27.57
C GLU A 201 -4.65 -10.92 -28.54
#